data_02134f8da61f3b207bb825213332b92f
#
_entry.id   02134f8da61f3b207bb825213332b92f
#
_cell.length_a   1.000
_cell.length_b   1.000
_cell.length_c   1.000
_cell.angle_alpha   90.00
_cell.angle_beta   90.00
_cell.angle_gamma   90.00
#
_symmetry.space_group_name_H-M   'P 1'
#
loop_
_entity.id
_entity.type
_entity.pdbx_description
1 polymer ?
#
loop_
_entity_poly.entity_id
_entity_poly.type
_entity_poly.pdbx_seq_one_letter_code
_entity_poly.pdbx_strand_id
1 'polypeptide(L)'
;MQNRLFVCCAILVCFGFGFYKISGQRVPEAFQARPTISVGADEPRFQSRFASSTQHTQTHASSLIELKDGRIRAFWFAGSREGAKDVEIRSAVFDPAYGLWGAEQTVASRDGTQQSLLRYVSKLGNPVAARAADGALWLYYVTVSMGGWAGSSITAITSMDEGATWGAARRLITSPFLNISTLVKGAPFLYSDGTMGLPVYHEFISKFGELLRLDKTGKIIDKQRLTAGGSGALQPVVLVKNPNEALVLMRYSGKDTTRRAISIATNDAGQHWATPVKSALPNPDAALSATVLPDGRILAALNNQEQGRDALSLVISADDGNTWKNVYLLEDQRNQPSDETHYLKIMEALAKDTDAKAAGAPGEYVESAKRQECSEHSCRFEFSYPYLIQAQRGEFHLTYTWNRSFIKHIQFNQAWLDQQLKEAR
;
A
#
# COMPACT_ATOMS: atom_id res chain seq x y z
N MET A 1 44.01 16.50 -35.02
CA MET A 1 42.99 15.71 -35.74
C MET A 1 42.68 14.39 -35.01
N GLN A 2 43.68 13.60 -34.58
CA GLN A 2 43.49 12.30 -33.94
C GLN A 2 42.55 12.30 -32.71
N ASN A 3 42.68 13.28 -31.79
CA ASN A 3 41.83 13.33 -30.60
C ASN A 3 40.33 13.60 -30.89
N ARG A 4 40.05 14.35 -31.98
CA ARG A 4 38.64 14.60 -32.36
C ARG A 4 38.01 13.33 -32.98
N LEU A 5 38.80 12.57 -33.75
CA LEU A 5 38.33 11.31 -34.33
C LEU A 5 38.05 10.28 -33.22
N PHE A 6 38.91 10.20 -32.22
CA PHE A 6 38.72 9.28 -31.07
C PHE A 6 37.45 9.62 -30.28
N VAL A 7 37.20 10.91 -30.00
CA VAL A 7 35.99 11.36 -29.34
C VAL A 7 34.73 11.06 -30.13
N CYS A 8 34.73 11.30 -31.46
CA CYS A 8 33.63 10.96 -32.32
C CYS A 8 33.34 9.46 -32.37
N CYS A 9 34.39 8.61 -32.45
CA CYS A 9 34.23 7.15 -32.39
C CYS A 9 33.69 6.68 -31.06
N ALA A 10 34.14 7.23 -29.93
CA ALA A 10 33.62 6.90 -28.59
C ALA A 10 32.13 7.26 -28.45
N ILE A 11 31.72 8.43 -28.93
CA ILE A 11 30.33 8.88 -28.95
C ILE A 11 29.47 7.93 -29.83
N LEU A 12 29.93 7.57 -31.03
CA LEU A 12 29.21 6.64 -31.91
C LEU A 12 29.07 5.25 -31.30
N VAL A 13 30.11 4.74 -30.62
CA VAL A 13 30.04 3.46 -29.91
C VAL A 13 29.05 3.51 -28.75
N CYS A 14 29.05 4.61 -27.96
CA CYS A 14 28.08 4.81 -26.88
C CYS A 14 26.65 4.93 -27.40
N PHE A 15 26.44 5.66 -28.50
CA PHE A 15 25.15 5.74 -29.15
C PHE A 15 24.71 4.41 -29.75
N GLY A 16 25.61 3.69 -30.44
CA GLY A 16 25.36 2.37 -31.02
C GLY A 16 25.00 1.34 -29.94
N PHE A 17 25.70 1.36 -28.81
CA PHE A 17 25.39 0.51 -27.67
C PHE A 17 24.06 0.89 -26.99
N GLY A 18 23.77 2.19 -26.88
CA GLY A 18 22.48 2.70 -26.44
C GLY A 18 21.34 2.26 -27.34
N PHE A 19 21.50 2.42 -28.65
CA PHE A 19 20.53 1.94 -29.66
C PHE A 19 20.34 0.43 -29.62
N TYR A 20 21.42 -0.35 -29.52
CA TYR A 20 21.35 -1.82 -29.38
C TYR A 20 20.59 -2.24 -28.13
N LYS A 21 20.81 -1.57 -27.00
CA LYS A 21 20.05 -1.81 -25.78
C LYS A 21 18.57 -1.43 -25.90
N ILE A 22 18.26 -0.33 -26.59
CA ILE A 22 16.89 0.13 -26.83
C ILE A 22 16.16 -0.79 -27.81
N SER A 23 16.82 -1.21 -28.91
CA SER A 23 16.23 -2.12 -29.91
C SER A 23 16.09 -3.57 -29.41
N GLY A 24 16.81 -3.94 -28.36
CA GLY A 24 16.66 -5.21 -27.65
C GLY A 24 15.67 -5.17 -26.49
N GLN A 25 14.94 -4.09 -26.29
CA GLN A 25 13.85 -4.06 -25.30
C GLN A 25 12.80 -5.08 -25.72
N ARG A 26 12.68 -6.12 -24.90
CA ARG A 26 11.61 -7.12 -25.06
C ARG A 26 10.29 -6.39 -24.98
N VAL A 27 9.36 -6.74 -25.87
CA VAL A 27 7.94 -6.38 -25.72
C VAL A 27 7.55 -6.79 -24.29
N PRO A 28 6.99 -5.89 -23.48
CA PRO A 28 6.55 -6.24 -22.15
C PRO A 28 5.64 -7.46 -22.24
N GLU A 29 5.90 -8.46 -21.42
CA GLU A 29 5.04 -9.62 -21.30
C GLU A 29 3.67 -9.19 -20.78
N ALA A 30 2.65 -9.93 -21.12
CA ALA A 30 1.29 -9.71 -20.63
C ALA A 30 1.23 -9.73 -19.10
N PHE A 31 0.25 -9.05 -18.52
CA PHE A 31 -0.05 -9.21 -17.10
C PHE A 31 -0.41 -10.66 -16.80
N GLN A 32 -0.02 -11.17 -15.64
CA GLN A 32 -0.48 -12.47 -15.20
C GLN A 32 -1.97 -12.40 -14.90
N ALA A 33 -2.74 -13.31 -15.51
CA ALA A 33 -4.16 -13.45 -15.19
C ALA A 33 -4.33 -13.76 -13.69
N ARG A 34 -5.35 -13.17 -13.08
CA ARG A 34 -5.70 -13.47 -11.70
C ARG A 34 -6.16 -14.92 -11.60
N PRO A 35 -5.83 -15.61 -10.50
CA PRO A 35 -6.40 -16.92 -10.24
C PRO A 35 -7.91 -16.82 -10.16
N THR A 36 -8.60 -17.86 -10.64
CA THR A 36 -10.06 -17.97 -10.49
C THR A 36 -10.39 -18.07 -9.01
N ILE A 37 -11.20 -17.15 -8.52
CA ILE A 37 -11.69 -17.14 -7.15
C ILE A 37 -13.00 -17.92 -7.10
N SER A 38 -13.08 -18.91 -6.22
CA SER A 38 -14.33 -19.64 -5.97
C SER A 38 -15.19 -18.83 -5.00
N VAL A 39 -16.29 -18.29 -5.48
CA VAL A 39 -17.29 -17.65 -4.64
C VAL A 39 -18.28 -18.72 -4.17
N GLY A 40 -18.28 -19.02 -2.88
CA GLY A 40 -19.25 -19.93 -2.27
C GLY A 40 -20.66 -19.30 -2.17
N ALA A 41 -21.69 -20.12 -2.11
CA ALA A 41 -23.06 -19.71 -1.76
C ALA A 41 -23.23 -19.63 -0.24
N ASP A 42 -22.44 -18.78 0.40
CA ASP A 42 -22.42 -18.62 1.85
C ASP A 42 -23.44 -17.59 2.33
N GLU A 43 -23.87 -17.71 3.60
CA GLU A 43 -24.64 -16.65 4.28
C GLU A 43 -23.81 -15.36 4.40
N PRO A 44 -24.44 -14.17 4.37
CA PRO A 44 -23.75 -12.89 4.53
C PRO A 44 -22.96 -12.83 5.81
N ARG A 45 -21.65 -12.50 5.71
CA ARG A 45 -20.74 -12.36 6.85
C ARG A 45 -19.99 -11.04 6.79
N PHE A 46 -20.01 -10.32 7.93
CA PHE A 46 -19.19 -9.14 8.14
C PHE A 46 -18.66 -9.17 9.57
N GLN A 47 -17.35 -9.04 9.74
CA GLN A 47 -16.69 -9.07 11.04
C GLN A 47 -15.63 -7.99 11.10
N SER A 48 -15.51 -7.35 12.26
CA SER A 48 -14.53 -6.30 12.55
C SER A 48 -13.72 -6.68 13.79
N ARG A 49 -12.41 -6.47 13.74
CA ARG A 49 -11.47 -6.71 14.84
C ARG A 49 -10.19 -5.90 14.66
N PHE A 50 -9.32 -5.93 15.65
CA PHE A 50 -7.99 -5.32 15.54
C PHE A 50 -6.94 -6.38 15.22
N ALA A 51 -6.04 -6.07 14.27
CA ALA A 51 -4.90 -6.92 13.91
C ALA A 51 -3.68 -6.61 14.77
N SER A 52 -3.54 -5.35 15.21
CA SER A 52 -2.45 -4.92 16.09
C SER A 52 -2.87 -4.96 17.55
N SER A 53 -1.89 -5.19 18.42
CA SER A 53 -2.03 -5.05 19.88
C SER A 53 -1.69 -3.62 20.33
N THR A 54 -1.63 -3.41 21.64
CA THR A 54 -1.22 -2.15 22.25
C THR A 54 0.27 -2.08 22.61
N GLN A 55 1.12 -2.96 22.03
CA GLN A 55 2.55 -2.97 22.32
C GLN A 55 3.28 -1.68 21.93
N HIS A 56 2.75 -0.96 20.94
CA HIS A 56 3.31 0.29 20.45
C HIS A 56 2.27 1.39 20.51
N THR A 57 2.70 2.60 20.83
CA THR A 57 1.81 3.75 20.94
C THR A 57 1.28 4.23 19.59
N GLN A 58 1.96 3.89 18.50
CA GLN A 58 1.50 4.17 17.14
C GLN A 58 1.73 3.01 16.20
N THR A 59 0.71 2.71 15.42
CA THR A 59 0.76 1.76 14.31
C THR A 59 0.23 2.42 13.04
N HIS A 60 0.82 2.12 11.89
CA HIS A 60 0.39 2.77 10.65
C HIS A 60 0.73 1.95 9.40
N ALA A 61 -0.02 2.21 8.30
CA ALA A 61 0.26 1.75 6.94
C ALA A 61 0.40 0.24 6.81
N SER A 62 -0.70 -0.48 6.98
CA SER A 62 -0.73 -1.93 6.83
C SER A 62 -0.73 -2.39 5.36
N SER A 63 -0.25 -3.61 5.15
CA SER A 63 -0.46 -4.42 3.94
C SER A 63 -0.82 -5.85 4.31
N LEU A 64 -1.49 -6.55 3.41
CA LEU A 64 -1.97 -7.92 3.58
C LEU A 64 -1.42 -8.84 2.50
N ILE A 65 -1.23 -10.10 2.86
CA ILE A 65 -0.97 -11.17 1.91
C ILE A 65 -1.61 -12.48 2.39
N GLU A 66 -2.21 -13.22 1.46
CA GLU A 66 -2.68 -14.58 1.72
C GLU A 66 -1.51 -15.55 1.72
N LEU A 67 -1.41 -16.38 2.74
CA LEU A 67 -0.44 -17.46 2.87
C LEU A 67 -0.91 -18.70 2.10
N LYS A 68 0.00 -19.63 1.80
CA LYS A 68 -0.34 -20.87 1.04
C LYS A 68 -1.38 -21.74 1.72
N ASP A 69 -1.52 -21.66 3.02
CA ASP A 69 -2.52 -22.39 3.81
C ASP A 69 -3.87 -21.66 3.97
N GLY A 70 -4.02 -20.49 3.33
CA GLY A 70 -5.22 -19.67 3.36
C GLY A 70 -5.31 -18.72 4.56
N ARG A 71 -4.33 -18.72 5.47
CA ARG A 71 -4.24 -17.69 6.52
C ARG A 71 -3.83 -16.36 5.90
N ILE A 72 -4.11 -15.26 6.60
CA ILE A 72 -3.78 -13.91 6.13
C ILE A 72 -2.68 -13.33 7.03
N ARG A 73 -1.58 -12.91 6.43
CA ARG A 73 -0.53 -12.18 7.14
C ARG A 73 -0.66 -10.69 6.87
N ALA A 74 -0.68 -9.92 7.93
CA ALA A 74 -0.59 -8.47 7.88
C ALA A 74 0.80 -7.99 8.25
N PHE A 75 1.22 -6.87 7.66
CA PHE A 75 2.43 -6.14 8.01
C PHE A 75 2.07 -4.67 8.21
N TRP A 76 2.70 -4.01 9.16
CA TRP A 76 2.57 -2.57 9.43
C TRP A 76 3.85 -2.03 10.06
N PHE A 77 3.99 -0.75 10.15
CA PHE A 77 5.05 -0.19 10.98
C PHE A 77 4.47 0.32 12.31
N ALA A 78 5.25 0.17 13.38
CA ALA A 78 4.85 0.54 14.73
C ALA A 78 6.04 1.03 15.56
N GLY A 79 5.78 1.94 16.48
CA GLY A 79 6.78 2.54 17.38
C GLY A 79 6.18 3.63 18.24
N SER A 80 7.01 4.47 18.86
CA SER A 80 6.56 5.58 19.69
C SER A 80 5.83 6.67 18.90
N ARG A 81 6.24 6.89 17.66
CA ARG A 81 5.58 7.78 16.67
C ARG A 81 6.12 7.52 15.27
N GLU A 82 5.36 7.93 14.26
CA GLU A 82 5.83 7.87 12.87
C GLU A 82 7.18 8.56 12.68
N GLY A 83 8.14 7.84 12.10
CA GLY A 83 9.49 8.33 11.85
C GLY A 83 10.41 8.40 13.08
N ALA A 84 10.01 7.85 14.22
CA ALA A 84 10.90 7.69 15.38
C ALA A 84 11.94 6.59 15.12
N LYS A 85 13.00 6.58 15.95
CA LYS A 85 14.11 5.62 15.83
C LYS A 85 13.74 4.20 16.25
N ASP A 86 12.72 4.05 17.07
CA ASP A 86 12.18 2.79 17.59
C ASP A 86 11.13 2.16 16.68
N VAL A 87 10.84 2.77 15.52
CA VAL A 87 9.90 2.20 14.56
C VAL A 87 10.44 0.89 14.01
N GLU A 88 9.61 -0.15 14.08
CA GLU A 88 9.83 -1.48 13.53
C GLU A 88 8.77 -1.83 12.49
N ILE A 89 9.09 -2.76 11.59
CA ILE A 89 8.09 -3.46 10.78
C ILE A 89 7.60 -4.66 11.59
N ARG A 90 6.30 -4.64 11.87
CA ARG A 90 5.60 -5.67 12.64
C ARG A 90 4.74 -6.52 11.74
N SER A 91 4.41 -7.71 12.19
CA SER A 91 3.51 -8.63 11.48
C SER A 91 2.72 -9.48 12.45
N ALA A 92 1.49 -9.84 12.08
CA ALA A 92 0.70 -10.89 12.71
C ALA A 92 0.00 -11.74 11.64
N VAL A 93 -0.44 -12.93 12.02
CA VAL A 93 -1.15 -13.86 11.14
C VAL A 93 -2.58 -14.03 11.65
N PHE A 94 -3.54 -13.82 10.79
CA PHE A 94 -4.94 -14.10 11.01
C PHE A 94 -5.27 -15.52 10.55
N ASP A 95 -5.91 -16.27 11.43
CA ASP A 95 -6.42 -17.61 11.12
C ASP A 95 -7.94 -17.53 10.89
N PRO A 96 -8.42 -17.67 9.63
CA PRO A 96 -9.83 -17.58 9.33
C PRO A 96 -10.68 -18.69 9.97
N ALA A 97 -10.08 -19.85 10.29
CA ALA A 97 -10.79 -20.96 10.92
C ALA A 97 -11.22 -20.65 12.35
N TYR A 98 -10.38 -19.89 13.06
CA TYR A 98 -10.66 -19.46 14.43
C TYR A 98 -11.15 -18.02 14.53
N GLY A 99 -11.01 -17.24 13.46
CA GLY A 99 -11.35 -15.81 13.44
C GLY A 99 -10.46 -14.94 14.34
N LEU A 100 -9.21 -15.37 14.60
CA LEU A 100 -8.30 -14.74 15.55
C LEU A 100 -6.97 -14.34 14.90
N TRP A 101 -6.40 -13.24 15.39
CA TRP A 101 -5.03 -12.84 15.11
C TRP A 101 -4.07 -13.48 16.10
N GLY A 102 -2.96 -14.02 15.60
CA GLY A 102 -1.85 -14.48 16.42
C GLY A 102 -1.03 -13.32 17.00
N ALA A 103 -0.04 -13.67 17.82
CA ALA A 103 0.87 -12.70 18.43
C ALA A 103 1.65 -11.90 17.38
N GLU A 104 1.88 -10.62 17.67
CA GLU A 104 2.73 -9.75 16.86
C GLU A 104 4.19 -10.17 16.92
N GLN A 105 4.87 -10.04 15.80
CA GLN A 105 6.29 -10.34 15.66
C GLN A 105 7.02 -9.18 14.98
N THR A 106 8.23 -8.87 15.42
CA THR A 106 9.14 -7.98 14.72
C THR A 106 9.68 -8.67 13.48
N VAL A 107 9.48 -8.06 12.31
CA VAL A 107 9.99 -8.57 11.03
C VAL A 107 11.28 -7.85 10.63
N ALA A 108 11.32 -6.54 10.82
CA ALA A 108 12.51 -5.73 10.58
C ALA A 108 12.59 -4.59 11.61
N SER A 109 13.74 -4.46 12.24
CA SER A 109 14.07 -3.31 13.07
C SER A 109 14.99 -2.34 12.32
N ARG A 110 15.05 -1.10 12.78
CA ARG A 110 15.97 -0.09 12.26
C ARG A 110 17.44 -0.57 12.33
N ASP A 111 17.85 -1.09 13.47
CA ASP A 111 19.26 -1.49 13.70
C ASP A 111 19.62 -2.75 12.90
N GLY A 112 18.73 -3.75 12.84
CA GLY A 112 18.92 -4.93 12.01
C GLY A 112 18.99 -4.59 10.52
N THR A 113 18.14 -3.67 10.05
CA THR A 113 18.19 -3.17 8.67
C THR A 113 19.49 -2.42 8.39
N GLN A 114 19.94 -1.54 9.32
CA GLN A 114 21.19 -0.80 9.21
C GLN A 114 22.40 -1.73 9.11
N GLN A 115 22.47 -2.73 9.98
CA GLN A 115 23.53 -3.75 9.96
C GLN A 115 23.55 -4.53 8.65
N SER A 116 22.39 -4.99 8.20
CA SER A 116 22.28 -5.76 6.96
C SER A 116 22.67 -4.95 5.71
N LEU A 117 22.31 -3.66 5.68
CA LEU A 117 22.61 -2.76 4.55
C LEU A 117 24.00 -2.12 4.63
N LEU A 118 24.72 -2.27 5.73
CA LEU A 118 25.97 -1.56 6.04
C LEU A 118 25.83 -0.03 5.82
N ARG A 119 24.67 0.52 6.21
CA ARG A 119 24.30 1.91 5.93
C ARG A 119 23.45 2.46 7.06
N TYR A 120 23.69 3.72 7.44
CA TYR A 120 22.84 4.40 8.41
C TYR A 120 21.37 4.42 7.96
N VAL A 121 20.48 4.00 8.85
CA VAL A 121 19.03 4.03 8.69
C VAL A 121 18.44 4.86 9.82
N SER A 122 17.73 5.92 9.48
CA SER A 122 17.05 6.81 10.42
C SER A 122 15.62 6.37 10.70
N LYS A 123 14.90 5.90 9.67
CA LYS A 123 13.45 5.60 9.73
C LYS A 123 13.11 4.38 8.89
N LEU A 124 12.06 3.67 9.32
CA LEU A 124 11.37 2.63 8.56
C LEU A 124 9.91 3.06 8.31
N GLY A 125 9.27 2.49 7.29
CA GLY A 125 7.84 2.72 7.05
C GLY A 125 7.28 1.91 5.88
N ASN A 126 5.98 1.99 5.67
CA ASN A 126 5.20 1.46 4.53
C ASN A 126 5.63 0.05 4.08
N PRO A 127 5.42 -1.00 4.87
CA PRO A 127 5.67 -2.37 4.42
C PRO A 127 4.62 -2.79 3.37
N VAL A 128 5.08 -3.45 2.31
CA VAL A 128 4.22 -4.05 1.28
C VAL A 128 4.72 -5.44 0.95
N ALA A 129 3.86 -6.43 1.11
CA ALA A 129 4.18 -7.81 0.82
C ALA A 129 3.79 -8.21 -0.61
N ALA A 130 4.55 -9.14 -1.18
CA ALA A 130 4.26 -9.76 -2.46
C ALA A 130 4.65 -11.23 -2.45
N ARG A 131 3.97 -12.04 -3.26
CA ARG A 131 4.42 -13.40 -3.58
C ARG A 131 5.06 -13.40 -4.96
N ALA A 132 6.30 -13.84 -5.03
CA ALA A 132 6.99 -14.02 -6.29
C ALA A 132 6.53 -15.29 -7.02
N ALA A 133 6.87 -15.41 -8.29
CA ALA A 133 6.47 -16.56 -9.13
C ALA A 133 7.03 -17.90 -8.63
N ASP A 134 8.16 -17.91 -7.92
CA ASP A 134 8.77 -19.09 -7.28
C ASP A 134 8.10 -19.44 -5.94
N GLY A 135 7.14 -18.65 -5.49
CA GLY A 135 6.40 -18.82 -4.24
C GLY A 135 7.05 -18.16 -3.02
N ALA A 136 8.21 -17.53 -3.16
CA ALA A 136 8.84 -16.76 -2.08
C ALA A 136 7.98 -15.54 -1.69
N LEU A 137 7.93 -15.24 -0.40
CA LEU A 137 7.40 -13.96 0.08
C LEU A 137 8.50 -12.90 0.00
N TRP A 138 8.14 -11.77 -0.56
CA TRP A 138 8.93 -10.55 -0.57
C TRP A 138 8.24 -9.52 0.29
N LEU A 139 9.00 -8.86 1.14
CA LEU A 139 8.53 -7.69 1.87
C LEU A 139 9.37 -6.49 1.48
N TYR A 140 8.71 -5.53 0.84
CA TYR A 140 9.27 -4.22 0.51
C TYR A 140 8.89 -3.25 1.60
N TYR A 141 9.84 -2.46 2.09
CA TYR A 141 9.57 -1.40 3.06
C TYR A 141 10.46 -0.18 2.80
N VAL A 142 9.99 0.96 3.22
CA VAL A 142 10.69 2.22 3.04
C VAL A 142 11.76 2.39 4.10
N THR A 143 12.96 2.78 3.69
CA THR A 143 14.06 3.19 4.57
C THR A 143 14.47 4.62 4.25
N VAL A 144 14.76 5.41 5.28
CA VAL A 144 15.29 6.77 5.15
C VAL A 144 16.64 6.82 5.86
N SER A 145 17.67 7.32 5.18
CA SER A 145 18.98 7.55 5.81
C SER A 145 19.09 8.98 6.34
N MET A 146 18.73 9.96 5.53
CA MET A 146 18.82 11.39 5.89
C MET A 146 17.57 12.14 5.42
N GLY A 147 17.21 13.19 6.13
CA GLY A 147 16.05 14.02 5.81
C GLY A 147 14.72 13.38 6.17
N GLY A 148 13.65 13.83 5.50
CA GLY A 148 12.29 13.29 5.59
C GLY A 148 12.05 12.16 4.60
N TRP A 149 10.77 11.86 4.32
CA TRP A 149 10.37 10.85 3.35
C TRP A 149 10.90 11.12 1.93
N ALA A 150 11.22 12.37 1.61
CA ALA A 150 11.93 12.73 0.38
C ALA A 150 13.33 12.08 0.24
N GLY A 151 13.97 11.69 1.34
CA GLY A 151 15.24 10.95 1.34
C GLY A 151 15.10 9.43 1.32
N SER A 152 13.92 8.90 1.04
CA SER A 152 13.59 7.48 1.12
C SER A 152 14.20 6.64 0.00
N SER A 153 14.33 5.36 0.29
CA SER A 153 14.59 4.29 -0.68
C SER A 153 13.84 3.03 -0.26
N ILE A 154 13.64 2.12 -1.19
CA ILE A 154 12.98 0.83 -0.91
C ILE A 154 14.03 -0.20 -0.51
N THR A 155 13.75 -0.89 0.57
CA THR A 155 14.49 -2.07 1.04
C THR A 155 13.61 -3.29 0.89
N ALA A 156 14.19 -4.42 0.53
CA ALA A 156 13.48 -5.69 0.39
C ALA A 156 14.14 -6.78 1.24
N ILE A 157 13.32 -7.63 1.84
CA ILE A 157 13.70 -8.91 2.46
C ILE A 157 12.84 -10.02 1.87
N THR A 158 13.31 -11.26 1.93
CA THR A 158 12.61 -12.42 1.39
C THR A 158 12.46 -13.52 2.42
N SER A 159 11.39 -14.31 2.29
CA SER A 159 11.12 -15.48 3.11
C SER A 159 10.69 -16.64 2.22
N MET A 160 11.18 -17.84 2.52
CA MET A 160 10.81 -19.08 1.86
C MET A 160 9.83 -19.94 2.69
N ASP A 161 9.52 -19.51 3.91
CA ASP A 161 8.75 -20.24 4.93
C ASP A 161 7.52 -19.44 5.41
N GLU A 162 6.86 -18.76 4.47
CA GLU A 162 5.63 -17.98 4.72
C GLU A 162 5.81 -16.84 5.75
N GLY A 163 7.04 -16.34 5.87
CA GLY A 163 7.38 -15.23 6.76
C GLY A 163 7.73 -15.66 8.19
N ALA A 164 7.98 -16.93 8.45
CA ALA A 164 8.50 -17.37 9.74
C ALA A 164 9.94 -16.89 9.96
N THR A 165 10.77 -16.93 8.91
CA THR A 165 12.11 -16.35 8.90
C THR A 165 12.33 -15.44 7.68
N TRP A 166 13.25 -14.48 7.81
CA TRP A 166 13.53 -13.49 6.77
C TRP A 166 15.02 -13.43 6.48
N GLY A 167 15.35 -13.35 5.20
CA GLY A 167 16.71 -13.17 4.69
C GLY A 167 17.25 -11.76 4.94
N ALA A 168 18.51 -11.55 4.55
CA ALA A 168 19.20 -10.28 4.67
C ALA A 168 18.50 -9.17 3.87
N ALA A 169 18.46 -7.98 4.44
CA ALA A 169 17.90 -6.81 3.78
C ALA A 169 18.78 -6.35 2.63
N ARG A 170 18.15 -5.98 1.51
CA ARG A 170 18.83 -5.37 0.36
C ARG A 170 18.08 -4.14 -0.12
N ARG A 171 18.81 -3.13 -0.50
CA ARG A 171 18.25 -1.89 -1.05
C ARG A 171 18.00 -2.03 -2.55
N LEU A 172 16.84 -1.64 -3.03
CA LEU A 172 16.58 -1.52 -4.45
C LEU A 172 17.28 -0.27 -5.00
N ILE A 173 17.94 -0.41 -6.12
CA ILE A 173 18.62 0.69 -6.81
C ILE A 173 17.71 1.16 -7.95
N THR A 174 17.03 2.29 -7.73
CA THR A 174 16.05 2.87 -8.64
C THR A 174 16.63 3.97 -9.54
N SER A 175 17.86 4.41 -9.26
CA SER A 175 18.57 5.45 -10.02
C SER A 175 20.09 5.24 -9.90
N PRO A 176 20.87 5.47 -10.94
CA PRO A 176 22.32 5.27 -10.92
C PRO A 176 23.07 6.29 -10.04
N PHE A 177 22.50 7.48 -9.83
CA PHE A 177 23.19 8.56 -9.10
C PHE A 177 22.56 8.84 -7.73
N LEU A 178 21.29 9.24 -7.71
CA LEU A 178 20.59 9.60 -6.49
C LEU A 178 19.43 8.63 -6.28
N ASN A 179 19.68 7.58 -5.51
CA ASN A 179 18.64 6.59 -5.17
C ASN A 179 17.83 7.08 -3.96
N ILE A 180 17.05 8.12 -4.17
CA ILE A 180 16.23 8.79 -3.15
C ILE A 180 14.79 8.96 -3.62
N SER A 181 13.92 9.23 -2.65
CA SER A 181 12.50 9.54 -2.86
C SER A 181 11.71 8.46 -3.61
N THR A 182 12.06 7.19 -3.41
CA THR A 182 11.24 6.10 -3.90
C THR A 182 10.55 5.42 -2.73
N LEU A 183 9.21 5.42 -2.75
CA LEU A 183 8.36 4.90 -1.71
C LEU A 183 7.38 3.88 -2.30
N VAL A 184 6.90 2.96 -1.45
CA VAL A 184 5.96 1.91 -1.81
C VAL A 184 4.70 1.98 -0.95
N LYS A 185 3.53 1.64 -1.53
CA LYS A 185 2.25 1.47 -0.80
C LYS A 185 1.29 0.54 -1.55
N GLY A 186 1.24 0.61 -2.89
CA GLY A 186 0.36 -0.22 -3.72
C GLY A 186 0.80 -1.69 -3.74
N ALA A 187 -0.17 -2.58 -3.91
CA ALA A 187 0.07 -4.01 -4.05
C ALA A 187 0.88 -4.32 -5.32
N PRO A 188 1.96 -5.10 -5.23
CA PRO A 188 2.64 -5.64 -6.39
C PRO A 188 1.77 -6.65 -7.16
N PHE A 189 2.10 -6.85 -8.43
CA PHE A 189 1.45 -7.82 -9.30
C PHE A 189 2.51 -8.56 -10.15
N LEU A 190 2.12 -9.64 -10.81
CA LEU A 190 3.01 -10.40 -11.66
C LEU A 190 2.71 -10.20 -13.15
N TYR A 191 3.74 -10.33 -13.96
CA TYR A 191 3.64 -10.51 -15.41
C TYR A 191 3.68 -12.01 -15.74
N SER A 192 3.26 -12.37 -16.94
CA SER A 192 3.19 -13.77 -17.40
C SER A 192 4.55 -14.48 -17.44
N ASP A 193 5.66 -13.73 -17.57
CA ASP A 193 7.03 -14.23 -17.51
C ASP A 193 7.56 -14.45 -16.08
N GLY A 194 6.73 -14.16 -15.08
CA GLY A 194 7.06 -14.25 -13.65
C GLY A 194 7.89 -13.08 -13.13
N THR A 195 8.07 -12.01 -13.90
CA THR A 195 8.59 -10.74 -13.37
C THR A 195 7.52 -10.01 -12.57
N MET A 196 7.93 -9.12 -11.68
CA MET A 196 7.03 -8.42 -10.75
C MET A 196 6.90 -6.94 -11.10
N GLY A 197 5.67 -6.45 -11.19
CA GLY A 197 5.35 -5.03 -11.21
C GLY A 197 5.23 -4.51 -9.79
N LEU A 198 6.04 -3.54 -9.41
CA LEU A 198 6.01 -2.88 -8.10
C LEU A 198 5.59 -1.42 -8.27
N PRO A 199 4.36 -1.05 -7.89
CA PRO A 199 3.92 0.34 -7.89
C PRO A 199 4.67 1.15 -6.84
N VAL A 200 5.27 2.25 -7.26
CA VAL A 200 6.04 3.14 -6.40
C VAL A 200 5.70 4.59 -6.68
N TYR A 201 6.18 5.50 -5.85
CA TYR A 201 5.94 6.93 -6.02
C TYR A 201 7.11 7.76 -5.52
N HIS A 202 7.12 9.02 -5.95
CA HIS A 202 8.18 9.99 -5.69
C HIS A 202 7.61 11.23 -5.01
N GLU A 203 8.32 11.77 -3.99
CA GLU A 203 7.87 12.93 -3.20
C GLU A 203 8.90 14.07 -3.06
N PHE A 204 10.07 13.99 -3.69
CA PHE A 204 11.14 14.95 -3.43
C PHE A 204 10.90 16.32 -4.10
N ILE A 205 11.28 16.46 -5.37
CA ILE A 205 11.12 17.72 -6.10
C ILE A 205 9.70 17.86 -6.64
N SER A 206 9.08 16.73 -6.94
CA SER A 206 7.77 16.62 -7.54
C SER A 206 7.07 15.37 -7.04
N LYS A 207 5.74 15.33 -7.13
CA LYS A 207 4.91 14.19 -6.74
C LYS A 207 4.40 13.49 -7.99
N PHE A 208 4.73 12.21 -8.16
CA PHE A 208 4.30 11.40 -9.29
C PHE A 208 4.36 9.90 -8.99
N GLY A 209 3.52 9.13 -9.66
CA GLY A 209 3.53 7.67 -9.62
C GLY A 209 4.50 7.08 -10.63
N GLU A 210 5.11 5.97 -10.27
CA GLU A 210 6.00 5.16 -11.12
C GLU A 210 5.68 3.67 -10.97
N LEU A 211 6.07 2.88 -11.95
CA LEU A 211 6.01 1.43 -11.94
C LEU A 211 7.42 0.87 -12.16
N LEU A 212 7.91 0.08 -11.23
CA LEU A 212 9.14 -0.68 -11.39
C LEU A 212 8.79 -2.08 -11.87
N ARG A 213 9.59 -2.62 -12.80
CA ARG A 213 9.56 -4.03 -13.16
C ARG A 213 10.81 -4.70 -12.60
N LEU A 214 10.62 -5.76 -11.82
CA LEU A 214 11.68 -6.51 -11.18
C LEU A 214 11.77 -7.90 -11.80
N ASP A 215 12.99 -8.37 -12.06
CA ASP A 215 13.22 -9.77 -12.44
C ASP A 215 13.01 -10.72 -11.24
N LYS A 216 13.09 -12.02 -11.48
CA LYS A 216 12.90 -13.06 -10.46
C LYS A 216 13.91 -12.98 -9.30
N THR A 217 15.03 -12.29 -9.51
CA THR A 217 16.02 -12.02 -8.45
C THR A 217 15.74 -10.71 -7.70
N GLY A 218 14.69 -9.94 -8.15
CA GLY A 218 14.29 -8.64 -7.66
C GLY A 218 15.21 -7.50 -8.05
N LYS A 219 15.98 -7.67 -9.13
CA LYS A 219 16.69 -6.58 -9.78
C LYS A 219 15.71 -5.78 -10.64
N ILE A 220 15.81 -4.47 -10.60
CA ILE A 220 15.01 -3.60 -11.45
C ILE A 220 15.51 -3.72 -12.89
N ILE A 221 14.62 -4.11 -13.80
CA ILE A 221 14.89 -4.28 -15.23
C ILE A 221 14.20 -3.23 -16.08
N ASP A 222 13.14 -2.58 -15.53
CA ASP A 222 12.45 -1.46 -16.18
C ASP A 222 11.85 -0.52 -15.14
N LYS A 223 11.68 0.74 -15.54
CA LYS A 223 11.09 1.80 -14.73
C LYS A 223 10.26 2.74 -15.61
N GLN A 224 8.97 2.77 -15.39
CA GLN A 224 8.04 3.62 -16.12
C GLN A 224 7.43 4.69 -15.20
N ARG A 225 7.33 5.90 -15.71
CA ARG A 225 6.61 6.98 -15.05
C ARG A 225 5.14 6.94 -15.46
N LEU A 226 4.24 6.83 -14.49
CA LEU A 226 2.79 6.78 -14.70
C LEU A 226 2.18 8.17 -14.88
N THR A 227 2.76 9.19 -14.27
CA THR A 227 2.23 10.55 -14.33
C THR A 227 3.35 11.57 -14.51
N ALA A 228 3.04 12.72 -15.10
CA ALA A 228 3.99 13.82 -15.21
C ALA A 228 4.42 14.36 -13.83
N GLY A 229 5.58 14.98 -13.77
CA GLY A 229 6.01 15.72 -12.60
C GLY A 229 5.04 16.87 -12.30
N GLY A 230 4.75 17.11 -11.01
CA GLY A 230 3.79 18.14 -10.59
C GLY A 230 2.31 17.71 -10.62
N SER A 231 2.01 16.51 -11.08
CA SER A 231 0.63 15.98 -11.10
C SER A 231 -0.02 15.83 -9.71
N GLY A 232 0.79 15.80 -8.65
CA GLY A 232 0.31 15.52 -7.29
C GLY A 232 -0.16 14.07 -7.09
N ALA A 233 0.16 13.16 -8.01
CA ALA A 233 -0.26 11.76 -7.96
C ALA A 233 0.73 10.93 -7.14
N LEU A 234 0.22 10.22 -6.13
CA LEU A 234 0.99 9.40 -5.21
C LEU A 234 0.35 8.01 -5.05
N GLN A 235 1.15 7.06 -4.57
CA GLN A 235 0.66 5.77 -4.08
C GLN A 235 -0.21 5.01 -5.10
N PRO A 236 0.34 4.65 -6.29
CA PRO A 236 -0.41 3.95 -7.32
C PRO A 236 -0.95 2.61 -6.82
N VAL A 237 -2.21 2.33 -7.13
CA VAL A 237 -2.88 1.03 -6.98
C VAL A 237 -3.16 0.51 -8.39
N VAL A 238 -2.44 -0.53 -8.80
CA VAL A 238 -2.57 -1.13 -10.13
C VAL A 238 -3.59 -2.26 -10.09
N LEU A 239 -4.64 -2.12 -10.86
CA LEU A 239 -5.77 -3.03 -10.99
C LEU A 239 -5.67 -3.78 -12.31
N VAL A 240 -5.00 -4.92 -12.30
CA VAL A 240 -4.93 -5.80 -13.46
C VAL A 240 -6.31 -6.41 -13.71
N LYS A 241 -6.89 -6.15 -14.88
CA LYS A 241 -8.21 -6.63 -15.29
C LYS A 241 -8.12 -7.92 -16.10
N ASN A 242 -7.19 -7.94 -17.04
CA ASN A 242 -6.90 -9.07 -17.91
C ASN A 242 -5.42 -9.00 -18.38
N PRO A 243 -4.93 -9.92 -19.21
CA PRO A 243 -3.52 -9.92 -19.65
C PRO A 243 -3.02 -8.63 -20.29
N ASN A 244 -3.89 -7.81 -20.86
CA ASN A 244 -3.50 -6.58 -21.55
C ASN A 244 -3.99 -5.31 -20.85
N GLU A 245 -5.03 -5.40 -20.04
CA GLU A 245 -5.70 -4.22 -19.49
C GLU A 245 -5.45 -4.06 -18.00
N ALA A 246 -5.14 -2.83 -17.60
CA ALA A 246 -5.09 -2.40 -16.21
C ALA A 246 -5.59 -0.98 -16.05
N LEU A 247 -6.17 -0.72 -14.88
CA LEU A 247 -6.50 0.61 -14.38
C LEU A 247 -5.58 0.93 -13.19
N VAL A 248 -5.09 2.15 -13.10
CA VAL A 248 -4.36 2.63 -11.93
C VAL A 248 -5.14 3.76 -11.27
N LEU A 249 -5.38 3.63 -9.99
CA LEU A 249 -5.91 4.70 -9.15
C LEU A 249 -4.79 5.24 -8.25
N MET A 250 -4.72 6.57 -8.09
CA MET A 250 -3.68 7.21 -7.29
C MET A 250 -4.26 8.27 -6.36
N ARG A 251 -3.68 8.37 -5.17
CA ARG A 251 -3.92 9.46 -4.23
C ARG A 251 -3.59 10.80 -4.88
N TYR A 252 -4.43 11.79 -4.66
CA TYR A 252 -4.21 13.15 -5.14
C TYR A 252 -3.69 14.05 -4.02
N SER A 253 -2.49 14.57 -4.18
CA SER A 253 -1.81 15.49 -3.26
C SER A 253 -1.47 16.82 -3.93
N GLY A 254 -2.33 17.25 -4.89
CA GLY A 254 -2.21 18.54 -5.55
C GLY A 254 -2.81 19.69 -4.74
N LYS A 255 -2.70 20.91 -5.29
CA LYS A 255 -3.08 22.16 -4.60
C LYS A 255 -4.44 22.72 -5.02
N ASP A 256 -5.04 22.20 -6.09
CA ASP A 256 -6.32 22.71 -6.57
C ASP A 256 -7.50 22.34 -5.64
N THR A 257 -8.61 23.02 -5.83
CA THR A 257 -9.79 22.87 -4.97
C THR A 257 -10.58 21.59 -5.24
N THR A 258 -10.52 21.05 -6.46
CA THR A 258 -11.22 19.81 -6.83
C THR A 258 -10.35 18.62 -6.51
N ARG A 259 -10.56 18.04 -5.35
CA ARG A 259 -9.76 16.92 -4.84
C ARG A 259 -10.36 15.58 -5.28
N ARG A 260 -9.75 14.98 -6.30
CA ARG A 260 -10.15 13.69 -6.88
C ARG A 260 -8.95 12.77 -7.02
N ALA A 261 -9.14 11.46 -6.81
CA ALA A 261 -8.13 10.48 -7.16
C ALA A 261 -7.76 10.59 -8.64
N ILE A 262 -6.49 10.34 -8.95
CA ILE A 262 -6.02 10.29 -10.34
C ILE A 262 -6.23 8.90 -10.89
N SER A 263 -6.73 8.83 -12.12
CA SER A 263 -6.95 7.59 -12.88
C SER A 263 -6.13 7.57 -14.16
N ILE A 264 -5.60 6.41 -14.51
CA ILE A 264 -4.86 6.17 -15.76
C ILE A 264 -5.06 4.71 -16.16
N ALA A 265 -5.19 4.42 -17.45
CA ALA A 265 -5.43 3.08 -17.95
C ALA A 265 -4.40 2.67 -19.02
N THR A 266 -4.26 1.35 -19.21
CA THR A 266 -3.53 0.73 -20.32
C THR A 266 -4.35 -0.39 -20.92
N ASN A 267 -4.12 -0.67 -22.22
CA ASN A 267 -4.71 -1.80 -22.95
C ASN A 267 -3.66 -2.65 -23.68
N ASP A 268 -2.38 -2.46 -23.37
CA ASP A 268 -1.25 -3.13 -23.99
C ASP A 268 -0.22 -3.64 -22.95
N ALA A 269 -0.70 -4.14 -21.83
CA ALA A 269 0.11 -4.65 -20.71
C ALA A 269 1.06 -3.62 -20.11
N GLY A 270 0.70 -2.33 -20.18
CA GLY A 270 1.50 -1.24 -19.59
C GLY A 270 2.64 -0.76 -20.47
N GLN A 271 2.66 -1.11 -21.78
CA GLN A 271 3.62 -0.52 -22.73
C GLN A 271 3.36 0.97 -22.90
N HIS A 272 2.08 1.32 -23.01
CA HIS A 272 1.63 2.70 -23.04
C HIS A 272 0.52 2.93 -22.01
N TRP A 273 0.59 4.05 -21.34
CA TRP A 273 -0.41 4.50 -20.39
C TRP A 273 -1.14 5.71 -20.98
N ALA A 274 -2.46 5.73 -20.83
CA ALA A 274 -3.28 6.86 -21.24
C ALA A 274 -2.90 8.14 -20.47
N THR A 275 -3.39 9.29 -20.91
CA THR A 275 -3.22 10.55 -20.18
C THR A 275 -3.91 10.45 -18.81
N PRO A 276 -3.24 10.80 -17.71
CA PRO A 276 -3.85 10.84 -16.39
C PRO A 276 -5.01 11.82 -16.31
N VAL A 277 -6.11 11.38 -15.70
CA VAL A 277 -7.31 12.21 -15.48
C VAL A 277 -7.75 12.16 -14.02
N LYS A 278 -8.48 13.18 -13.57
CA LYS A 278 -9.19 13.13 -12.30
C LYS A 278 -10.38 12.18 -12.42
N SER A 279 -10.44 11.18 -11.56
CA SER A 279 -11.57 10.23 -11.50
C SER A 279 -12.80 10.87 -10.84
N ALA A 280 -13.92 10.14 -10.86
CA ALA A 280 -15.11 10.53 -10.09
C ALA A 280 -14.96 10.39 -8.58
N LEU A 281 -13.91 9.70 -8.09
CA LEU A 281 -13.68 9.47 -6.66
C LEU A 281 -13.14 10.72 -5.96
N PRO A 282 -13.80 11.27 -4.95
CA PRO A 282 -13.19 12.24 -4.05
C PRO A 282 -11.95 11.69 -3.38
N ASN A 283 -10.98 12.54 -3.11
CA ASN A 283 -9.75 12.13 -2.41
C ASN A 283 -9.15 13.28 -1.62
N PRO A 284 -9.15 13.23 -0.28
CA PRO A 284 -8.70 14.32 0.60
C PRO A 284 -7.17 14.30 0.83
N ASP A 285 -6.37 13.92 -0.17
CA ASP A 285 -4.94 13.62 0.00
C ASP A 285 -4.73 12.41 0.92
N ALA A 286 -5.44 11.32 0.65
CA ALA A 286 -5.39 10.08 1.41
C ALA A 286 -5.12 8.87 0.51
N ALA A 287 -4.41 7.88 1.05
CA ALA A 287 -4.22 6.61 0.37
C ALA A 287 -5.57 5.91 0.13
N LEU A 288 -5.67 5.19 -0.96
CA LEU A 288 -6.78 4.31 -1.27
C LEU A 288 -6.28 2.89 -1.54
N SER A 289 -7.19 1.93 -1.53
CA SER A 289 -6.92 0.56 -1.95
C SER A 289 -8.10 0.05 -2.75
N ALA A 290 -7.85 -0.79 -3.75
CA ALA A 290 -8.91 -1.36 -4.57
C ALA A 290 -8.51 -2.76 -5.07
N THR A 291 -9.52 -3.54 -5.47
CA THR A 291 -9.35 -4.85 -6.10
C THR A 291 -10.38 -5.03 -7.20
N VAL A 292 -10.03 -5.78 -8.25
CA VAL A 292 -10.97 -6.19 -9.30
C VAL A 292 -11.67 -7.45 -8.83
N LEU A 293 -12.97 -7.52 -8.93
CA LEU A 293 -13.78 -8.70 -8.60
C LEU A 293 -13.76 -9.72 -9.76
N PRO A 294 -14.13 -10.99 -9.52
CA PRO A 294 -14.22 -12.01 -10.58
C PRO A 294 -15.14 -11.66 -11.75
N ASP A 295 -16.15 -10.84 -11.50
CA ASP A 295 -17.11 -10.36 -12.52
C ASP A 295 -16.66 -9.07 -13.23
N GLY A 296 -15.44 -8.58 -12.96
CA GLY A 296 -14.85 -7.40 -13.57
C GLY A 296 -15.16 -6.08 -12.85
N ARG A 297 -16.09 -6.05 -11.89
CA ARG A 297 -16.34 -4.86 -11.06
C ARG A 297 -15.11 -4.52 -10.23
N ILE A 298 -14.99 -3.26 -9.84
CA ILE A 298 -13.89 -2.76 -9.02
C ILE A 298 -14.44 -2.34 -7.65
N LEU A 299 -13.97 -2.98 -6.59
CA LEU A 299 -14.27 -2.61 -5.21
C LEU A 299 -13.12 -1.79 -4.64
N ALA A 300 -13.41 -0.62 -4.06
CA ALA A 300 -12.41 0.25 -3.47
C ALA A 300 -12.76 0.66 -2.03
N ALA A 301 -11.71 0.83 -1.22
CA ALA A 301 -11.77 1.38 0.13
C ALA A 301 -11.01 2.70 0.17
N LEU A 302 -11.65 3.79 0.60
CA LEU A 302 -11.07 5.12 0.62
C LEU A 302 -11.82 6.08 1.54
N ASN A 303 -11.19 7.21 1.84
CA ASN A 303 -11.89 8.37 2.39
C ASN A 303 -12.68 9.04 1.24
N ASN A 304 -13.95 8.66 1.06
CA ASN A 304 -14.80 9.11 -0.04
C ASN A 304 -15.35 10.52 0.21
N GLN A 305 -14.45 11.47 0.38
CA GLN A 305 -14.71 12.89 0.66
C GLN A 305 -13.56 13.75 0.15
N GLU A 306 -13.78 15.04 -0.04
CA GLU A 306 -12.74 15.94 -0.57
C GLU A 306 -11.78 16.45 0.52
N GLN A 307 -12.20 16.43 1.78
CA GLN A 307 -11.43 16.91 2.92
C GLN A 307 -11.59 15.99 4.12
N GLY A 308 -10.57 15.90 4.96
CA GLY A 308 -10.57 15.07 6.17
C GLY A 308 -10.35 13.59 5.88
N ARG A 309 -10.11 12.83 6.95
CA ARG A 309 -9.96 11.37 6.93
C ARG A 309 -10.80 10.71 8.02
N ASP A 310 -11.82 11.41 8.46
CA ASP A 310 -12.74 11.08 9.56
C ASP A 310 -13.91 10.20 9.11
N ALA A 311 -13.94 9.78 7.86
CA ALA A 311 -14.83 8.74 7.34
C ALA A 311 -14.10 7.82 6.36
N LEU A 312 -14.44 6.52 6.38
CA LEU A 312 -13.90 5.52 5.48
C LEU A 312 -15.05 4.72 4.85
N SER A 313 -15.04 4.56 3.53
CA SER A 313 -16.11 3.92 2.78
C SER A 313 -15.61 2.78 1.90
N LEU A 314 -16.49 1.80 1.66
CA LEU A 314 -16.42 0.90 0.52
C LEU A 314 -17.27 1.46 -0.61
N VAL A 315 -16.71 1.52 -1.80
CA VAL A 315 -17.39 1.93 -3.04
C VAL A 315 -17.14 0.93 -4.15
N ILE A 316 -18.05 0.83 -5.10
CA ILE A 316 -17.93 -0.10 -6.22
C ILE A 316 -18.17 0.60 -7.55
N SER A 317 -17.42 0.18 -8.57
CA SER A 317 -17.63 0.56 -9.97
C SER A 317 -17.94 -0.66 -10.82
N ALA A 318 -18.90 -0.56 -11.73
CA ALA A 318 -19.27 -1.58 -12.70
C ALA A 318 -18.91 -1.16 -14.15
N ASP A 319 -18.23 -0.04 -14.32
CA ASP A 319 -17.93 0.62 -15.61
C ASP A 319 -16.49 1.12 -15.68
N ASP A 320 -15.56 0.27 -15.21
CA ASP A 320 -14.11 0.53 -15.28
C ASP A 320 -13.65 1.81 -14.56
N GLY A 321 -14.33 2.15 -13.46
CA GLY A 321 -13.97 3.31 -12.65
C GLY A 321 -14.52 4.65 -13.15
N ASN A 322 -15.41 4.64 -14.16
CA ASN A 322 -16.06 5.86 -14.65
C ASN A 322 -17.08 6.40 -13.66
N THR A 323 -17.92 5.51 -13.09
CA THR A 323 -18.86 5.85 -12.02
C THR A 323 -18.68 4.95 -10.79
N TRP A 324 -19.05 5.45 -9.62
CA TRP A 324 -18.90 4.77 -8.35
C TRP A 324 -20.16 4.89 -7.51
N LYS A 325 -20.53 3.77 -6.89
CA LYS A 325 -21.63 3.70 -5.92
C LYS A 325 -21.09 3.41 -4.54
N ASN A 326 -21.65 4.06 -3.52
CA ASN A 326 -21.38 3.67 -2.14
C ASN A 326 -21.94 2.28 -1.87
N VAL A 327 -21.14 1.44 -1.23
CA VAL A 327 -21.54 0.12 -0.74
C VAL A 327 -21.83 0.18 0.74
N TYR A 328 -20.85 0.68 1.50
CA TYR A 328 -20.94 0.69 2.95
C TYR A 328 -20.04 1.78 3.56
N LEU A 329 -20.49 2.39 4.62
CA LEU A 329 -19.74 3.35 5.41
C LEU A 329 -19.10 2.61 6.60
N LEU A 330 -17.81 2.35 6.49
CA LEU A 330 -17.05 1.57 7.49
C LEU A 330 -16.82 2.34 8.78
N GLU A 331 -16.52 3.63 8.65
CA GLU A 331 -16.28 4.56 9.75
C GLU A 331 -16.89 5.92 9.37
N ASP A 332 -17.53 6.58 10.35
CA ASP A 332 -18.03 7.94 10.19
C ASP A 332 -17.98 8.72 11.50
N GLN A 333 -17.09 9.69 11.54
CA GLN A 333 -16.94 10.62 12.66
C GLN A 333 -17.06 12.09 12.21
N ARG A 334 -17.58 12.34 10.99
CA ARG A 334 -17.63 13.67 10.38
C ARG A 334 -18.43 14.70 11.15
N ASN A 335 -19.45 14.26 11.84
CA ASN A 335 -20.37 15.13 12.58
C ASN A 335 -20.34 14.88 14.09
N GLN A 336 -19.34 14.17 14.56
CA GLN A 336 -19.19 13.89 15.98
C GLN A 336 -18.52 15.07 16.70
N PRO A 337 -18.87 15.33 17.97
CA PRO A 337 -18.14 16.28 18.76
C PRO A 337 -16.65 15.96 18.73
N SER A 338 -15.85 16.92 18.36
CA SER A 338 -14.40 16.79 18.27
C SER A 338 -13.69 17.33 19.52
N ASP A 339 -14.41 17.43 20.64
CA ASP A 339 -13.78 17.81 21.92
C ASP A 339 -12.91 16.66 22.45
N GLU A 340 -11.90 17.04 23.21
CA GLU A 340 -10.95 16.12 23.80
C GLU A 340 -11.59 15.04 24.67
N THR A 341 -12.62 15.40 25.43
CA THR A 341 -13.30 14.48 26.35
C THR A 341 -13.99 13.34 25.60
N HIS A 342 -14.66 13.65 24.51
CA HIS A 342 -15.32 12.65 23.66
C HIS A 342 -14.31 11.72 23.00
N TYR A 343 -13.23 12.30 22.43
CA TYR A 343 -12.14 11.55 21.81
C TYR A 343 -11.49 10.57 22.80
N LEU A 344 -11.14 11.03 24.00
CA LEU A 344 -10.54 10.20 25.03
C LEU A 344 -11.44 9.05 25.47
N LYS A 345 -12.74 9.27 25.62
CA LYS A 345 -13.70 8.19 25.95
C LYS A 345 -13.71 7.09 24.92
N ILE A 346 -13.67 7.44 23.62
CA ILE A 346 -13.62 6.45 22.53
C ILE A 346 -12.30 5.67 22.59
N MET A 347 -11.17 6.36 22.77
CA MET A 347 -9.86 5.73 22.85
C MET A 347 -9.72 4.80 24.06
N GLU A 348 -10.26 5.20 25.22
CA GLU A 348 -10.28 4.37 26.42
C GLU A 348 -11.19 3.13 26.27
N ALA A 349 -12.34 3.27 25.62
CA ALA A 349 -13.24 2.14 25.36
C ALA A 349 -12.56 1.12 24.44
N LEU A 350 -11.90 1.58 23.36
CA LEU A 350 -11.18 0.72 22.43
C LEU A 350 -9.97 0.04 23.07
N ALA A 351 -9.23 0.75 23.92
CA ALA A 351 -8.11 0.16 24.66
C ALA A 351 -8.55 -0.96 25.63
N LYS A 352 -9.80 -0.94 26.07
CA LYS A 352 -10.39 -2.01 26.88
C LYS A 352 -10.84 -3.22 26.05
N ASP A 353 -11.33 -2.97 24.83
CA ASP A 353 -11.82 -4.03 23.92
C ASP A 353 -10.69 -4.76 23.16
N THR A 354 -9.58 -4.08 22.88
CA THR A 354 -8.39 -4.72 22.40
C THR A 354 -7.71 -5.38 23.59
N ASP A 355 -7.30 -6.65 23.50
CA ASP A 355 -6.62 -7.40 24.56
C ASP A 355 -5.40 -6.65 25.12
N ALA A 356 -5.67 -5.53 25.76
CA ALA A 356 -4.74 -4.56 26.32
C ALA A 356 -3.92 -5.10 27.49
N LYS A 357 -4.03 -6.41 27.80
CA LYS A 357 -3.33 -7.07 28.90
C LYS A 357 -1.81 -7.17 28.72
N ALA A 358 -1.29 -6.85 27.57
CA ALA A 358 0.12 -7.11 27.24
C ALA A 358 1.01 -5.87 27.07
N ALA A 359 0.49 -4.64 27.05
CA ALA A 359 1.30 -3.47 26.76
C ALA A 359 1.00 -2.30 27.71
N GLY A 360 2.03 -1.60 28.11
CA GLY A 360 2.12 -0.35 28.86
C GLY A 360 0.85 0.31 29.42
N ALA A 361 0.98 1.20 30.34
CA ALA A 361 -0.18 1.88 30.95
C ALA A 361 -1.11 2.47 29.87
N PRO A 362 -2.43 2.23 29.92
CA PRO A 362 -3.39 2.79 28.97
C PRO A 362 -3.24 4.29 28.72
N GLY A 363 -2.69 5.05 29.68
CA GLY A 363 -2.43 6.47 29.57
C GLY A 363 -1.40 6.88 28.51
N GLU A 364 -0.30 6.14 28.35
CA GLU A 364 0.75 6.52 27.37
C GLU A 364 0.24 6.41 25.94
N TYR A 365 -0.58 5.43 25.70
CA TYR A 365 -1.20 5.15 24.43
C TYR A 365 -2.21 6.25 24.03
N VAL A 366 -3.12 6.59 24.95
CA VAL A 366 -4.10 7.65 24.76
C VAL A 366 -3.41 9.00 24.56
N GLU A 367 -2.35 9.30 25.33
CA GLU A 367 -1.57 10.53 25.19
C GLU A 367 -0.80 10.60 23.85
N SER A 368 -0.33 9.48 23.32
CA SER A 368 0.32 9.46 22.01
C SER A 368 -0.68 9.75 20.87
N ALA A 369 -1.85 9.16 20.90
CA ALA A 369 -2.93 9.41 19.96
C ALA A 369 -3.39 10.86 20.02
N LYS A 370 -3.61 11.39 21.23
CA LYS A 370 -3.98 12.78 21.48
C LYS A 370 -3.01 13.78 20.86
N ARG A 371 -1.71 13.59 21.03
CA ARG A 371 -0.69 14.50 20.49
C ARG A 371 -0.72 14.64 18.97
N GLN A 372 -1.26 13.67 18.27
CA GLN A 372 -1.32 13.70 16.80
C GLN A 372 -2.66 14.20 16.27
N GLU A 373 -3.73 13.83 16.93
CA GLU A 373 -5.08 14.06 16.44
C GLU A 373 -5.80 15.23 17.12
N CYS A 374 -5.23 15.76 18.22
CA CYS A 374 -5.80 16.90 18.94
C CYS A 374 -4.97 18.17 18.75
N SER A 375 -5.66 19.30 18.51
CA SER A 375 -5.17 20.67 18.67
C SER A 375 -5.67 21.26 19.99
N GLU A 376 -5.32 22.52 20.30
CA GLU A 376 -5.68 23.17 21.58
C GLU A 376 -7.18 23.08 21.93
N HIS A 377 -8.08 22.96 20.97
CA HIS A 377 -9.53 22.99 21.20
C HIS A 377 -10.32 21.88 20.50
N SER A 378 -9.70 21.02 19.71
CA SER A 378 -10.42 19.97 19.01
C SER A 378 -9.54 18.76 18.67
N CYS A 379 -10.15 17.58 18.68
CA CYS A 379 -9.54 16.35 18.20
C CYS A 379 -10.18 15.92 16.87
N ARG A 380 -9.42 15.21 16.04
CA ARG A 380 -9.89 14.66 14.78
C ARG A 380 -9.75 13.14 14.80
N PHE A 381 -10.64 12.47 14.10
CA PHE A 381 -10.47 11.06 13.81
C PHE A 381 -9.74 10.88 12.48
N GLU A 382 -8.86 9.89 12.41
CA GLU A 382 -8.18 9.53 11.17
C GLU A 382 -8.34 8.03 10.90
N PHE A 383 -9.01 7.69 9.79
CA PHE A 383 -9.11 6.35 9.24
C PHE A 383 -8.39 6.34 7.91
N SER A 384 -7.20 5.76 7.86
CA SER A 384 -6.32 5.99 6.73
C SER A 384 -5.56 4.72 6.30
N TYR A 385 -4.93 4.80 5.14
CA TYR A 385 -4.10 3.74 4.58
C TYR A 385 -4.81 2.38 4.47
N PRO A 386 -5.99 2.31 3.86
CA PRO A 386 -6.65 1.03 3.62
C PRO A 386 -5.79 0.12 2.75
N TYR A 387 -5.90 -1.19 2.99
CA TYR A 387 -5.33 -2.23 2.16
C TYR A 387 -6.33 -3.37 2.03
N LEU A 388 -6.83 -3.58 0.81
CA LEU A 388 -7.91 -4.50 0.49
C LEU A 388 -7.38 -5.63 -0.39
N ILE A 389 -7.65 -6.87 0.00
CA ILE A 389 -7.42 -8.06 -0.83
C ILE A 389 -8.69 -8.90 -0.88
N GLN A 390 -8.82 -9.68 -1.95
CA GLN A 390 -9.75 -10.80 -2.01
C GLN A 390 -8.93 -12.09 -1.97
N ALA A 391 -9.18 -12.93 -0.98
CA ALA A 391 -8.52 -14.21 -0.79
C ALA A 391 -9.05 -15.25 -1.79
N GLN A 392 -8.30 -16.34 -2.02
CA GLN A 392 -8.65 -17.37 -3.00
C GLN A 392 -10.01 -18.05 -2.72
N ARG A 393 -10.42 -18.10 -1.46
CA ARG A 393 -11.74 -18.62 -1.05
C ARG A 393 -12.88 -17.62 -1.22
N GLY A 394 -12.62 -16.46 -1.81
CA GLY A 394 -13.60 -15.43 -2.11
C GLY A 394 -13.88 -14.44 -0.98
N GLU A 395 -13.28 -14.60 0.19
CA GLU A 395 -13.41 -13.66 1.29
C GLU A 395 -12.59 -12.40 1.05
N PHE A 396 -13.11 -11.29 1.51
CA PHE A 396 -12.43 -10.01 1.48
C PHE A 396 -11.80 -9.71 2.84
N HIS A 397 -10.57 -9.25 2.80
CA HIS A 397 -9.85 -8.76 3.96
C HIS A 397 -9.41 -7.33 3.69
N LEU A 398 -9.85 -6.43 4.55
CA LEU A 398 -9.49 -5.01 4.53
C LEU A 398 -8.83 -4.65 5.85
N THR A 399 -7.63 -4.10 5.79
CA THR A 399 -7.03 -3.46 6.97
C THR A 399 -6.85 -1.97 6.73
N TYR A 400 -6.90 -1.18 7.79
CA TYR A 400 -6.61 0.25 7.75
C TYR A 400 -6.10 0.74 9.10
N THR A 401 -5.44 1.87 9.07
CA THR A 401 -5.01 2.56 10.28
C THR A 401 -6.19 3.27 10.92
N TRP A 402 -6.45 2.94 12.17
CA TRP A 402 -7.46 3.56 13.03
C TRP A 402 -6.76 4.52 14.01
N ASN A 403 -6.95 5.83 13.83
CA ASN A 403 -6.36 6.91 14.65
C ASN A 403 -4.86 6.76 14.91
N ARG A 404 -4.09 6.32 13.91
CA ARG A 404 -2.64 6.04 14.02
C ARG A 404 -2.24 5.12 15.18
N SER A 405 -3.20 4.51 15.81
CA SER A 405 -3.07 3.77 17.05
C SER A 405 -3.21 2.28 16.84
N PHE A 406 -4.14 1.87 15.98
CA PHE A 406 -4.42 0.47 15.70
C PHE A 406 -4.50 0.16 14.22
N ILE A 407 -4.26 -1.10 13.89
CA ILE A 407 -4.62 -1.66 12.58
C ILE A 407 -5.94 -2.40 12.75
N LYS A 408 -7.01 -1.82 12.23
CA LYS A 408 -8.33 -2.46 12.21
C LYS A 408 -8.44 -3.37 11.01
N HIS A 409 -9.03 -4.55 11.19
CA HIS A 409 -9.27 -5.56 10.18
C HIS A 409 -10.75 -5.79 10.03
N ILE A 410 -11.23 -5.69 8.80
CA ILE A 410 -12.59 -6.05 8.38
C ILE A 410 -12.50 -7.29 7.49
N GLN A 411 -13.32 -8.29 7.80
CA GLN A 411 -13.53 -9.48 6.99
C GLN A 411 -14.98 -9.56 6.55
N PHE A 412 -15.24 -9.76 5.26
CA PHE A 412 -16.58 -9.93 4.72
C PHE A 412 -16.55 -10.85 3.51
N ASN A 413 -17.71 -11.40 3.11
CA ASN A 413 -17.84 -12.27 1.94
C ASN A 413 -18.67 -11.62 0.83
N GLN A 414 -18.71 -12.29 -0.33
CA GLN A 414 -19.45 -11.81 -1.51
C GLN A 414 -20.95 -11.68 -1.21
N ALA A 415 -21.54 -12.62 -0.44
CA ALA A 415 -22.97 -12.58 -0.09
C ALA A 415 -23.33 -11.31 0.69
N TRP A 416 -22.49 -10.90 1.64
CA TRP A 416 -22.67 -9.64 2.34
C TRP A 416 -22.54 -8.43 1.41
N LEU A 417 -21.53 -8.43 0.53
CA LEU A 417 -21.35 -7.37 -0.45
C LEU A 417 -22.60 -7.22 -1.35
N ASP A 418 -23.13 -8.31 -1.84
CA ASP A 418 -24.32 -8.33 -2.70
C ASP A 418 -25.59 -7.90 -1.94
N GLN A 419 -25.69 -8.21 -0.64
CA GLN A 419 -26.77 -7.72 0.23
C GLN A 419 -26.68 -6.19 0.36
N GLN A 420 -25.52 -5.63 0.68
CA GLN A 420 -25.34 -4.18 0.80
C GLN A 420 -25.67 -3.44 -0.51
N LEU A 421 -25.33 -4.03 -1.65
CA LEU A 421 -25.66 -3.47 -2.97
C LEU A 421 -27.16 -3.48 -3.29
N LYS A 422 -27.95 -4.39 -2.69
CA LYS A 422 -29.40 -4.39 -2.80
C LYS A 422 -30.05 -3.36 -1.88
N GLU A 423 -29.53 -3.18 -0.67
CA GLU A 423 -30.02 -2.22 0.31
C GLU A 423 -29.72 -0.77 -0.08
N ALA A 424 -28.64 -0.54 -0.82
CA ALA A 424 -28.23 0.78 -1.34
C ALA A 424 -28.98 1.22 -2.63
N ARG A 425 -29.94 0.42 -3.13
CA ARG A 425 -30.83 0.74 -4.26
C ARG A 425 -32.05 1.48 -3.77
#